data_4441712ef92f7291e816085cd824d205
#
_entry.id   4441712ef92f7291e816085cd824d205
#
_cell.length_a   1.000
_cell.length_b   1.000
_cell.length_c   1.000
_cell.angle_alpha   90.00
_cell.angle_beta   90.00
_cell.angle_gamma   90.00
#
_symmetry.space_group_name_H-M   'P 1'
#
loop_
_entity.id
_entity.type
_entity.pdbx_description
1 polymer ?
#
loop_
_entity_poly.entity_id
_entity_poly.type
_entity_poly.pdbx_seq_one_letter_code
_entity_poly.pdbx_strand_id
1 'polypeptide(L)'
;MHLTETKYTEASLALQSGAQELDMVLNLAAYFSGDKPYVQAELTTLSELAEKHQAILKVILETAYLSDKQVRELCEICAEAGVHYVKTSTGFASKGAEIETVRLMRAVLPPHVKVKASGGIRTAEAAWAFIEAGADRIGTSTAL
;
A
#
# COMPACT_ATOMS: atom_id res chain seq x y z
N MET A 1 -4.03 9.98 19.97
CA MET A 1 -3.00 9.86 18.93
C MET A 1 -3.38 10.68 17.71
N HIS A 2 -2.50 11.55 17.25
CA HIS A 2 -2.80 12.52 16.20
C HIS A 2 -2.26 12.18 14.81
N LEU A 3 -1.84 10.91 14.61
CA LEU A 3 -1.25 10.49 13.33
C LEU A 3 -2.22 10.62 12.16
N THR A 4 -3.49 10.29 12.37
CA THR A 4 -4.50 10.41 11.31
C THR A 4 -4.71 11.87 10.92
N GLU A 5 -4.77 12.79 11.89
CA GLU A 5 -4.90 14.21 11.61
C GLU A 5 -3.70 14.75 10.86
N THR A 6 -2.48 14.34 11.25
CA THR A 6 -1.25 14.72 10.56
C THR A 6 -1.25 14.21 9.12
N LYS A 7 -1.55 12.95 8.92
CA LYS A 7 -1.63 12.35 7.58
C LYS A 7 -2.70 13.03 6.73
N TYR A 8 -3.84 13.32 7.31
CA TYR A 8 -4.93 14.00 6.62
C TYR A 8 -4.50 15.41 6.18
N THR A 9 -3.86 16.16 7.06
CA THR A 9 -3.37 17.51 6.76
C THR A 9 -2.34 17.49 5.65
N GLU A 10 -1.35 16.60 5.73
CA GLU A 10 -0.32 16.46 4.69
C GLU A 10 -0.93 16.05 3.36
N ALA A 11 -1.84 15.09 3.36
CA ALA A 11 -2.53 14.64 2.16
C ALA A 11 -3.37 15.77 1.53
N SER A 12 -4.11 16.51 2.35
CA SER A 12 -4.92 17.65 1.89
C SER A 12 -4.04 18.70 1.22
N LEU A 13 -2.93 19.06 1.82
CA LEU A 13 -1.99 20.05 1.27
C LEU A 13 -1.39 19.57 -0.05
N ALA A 14 -1.00 18.30 -0.12
CA ALA A 14 -0.45 17.72 -1.34
C ALA A 14 -1.49 17.75 -2.47
N LEU A 15 -2.73 17.38 -2.19
CA LEU A 15 -3.81 17.37 -3.18
C LEU A 15 -4.16 18.77 -3.64
N GLN A 16 -4.19 19.74 -2.72
CA GLN A 16 -4.42 21.15 -3.07
C GLN A 16 -3.30 21.70 -3.94
N SER A 17 -2.08 21.17 -3.80
CA SER A 17 -0.92 21.53 -4.59
C SER A 17 -0.84 20.80 -5.93
N GLY A 18 -1.81 19.95 -6.24
CA GLY A 18 -1.92 19.26 -7.53
C GLY A 18 -1.44 17.83 -7.56
N ALA A 19 -1.16 17.20 -6.42
CA ALA A 19 -0.80 15.79 -6.37
C ALA A 19 -1.96 14.93 -6.89
N GLN A 20 -1.63 13.97 -7.74
CA GLN A 20 -2.61 13.05 -8.33
C GLN A 20 -2.57 11.68 -7.68
N GLU A 21 -1.50 11.35 -6.97
CA GLU A 21 -1.31 10.09 -6.29
C GLU A 21 -0.67 10.34 -4.93
N LEU A 22 -1.14 9.59 -3.93
CA LEU A 22 -0.63 9.66 -2.57
C LEU A 22 -0.16 8.28 -2.15
N ASP A 23 1.05 8.22 -1.57
CA ASP A 23 1.55 7.01 -0.91
C ASP A 23 1.51 7.25 0.60
N MET A 24 0.89 6.34 1.33
CA MET A 24 0.92 6.37 2.78
C MET A 24 1.38 5.03 3.35
N VAL A 25 2.14 5.08 4.44
CA VAL A 25 2.52 3.88 5.19
C VAL A 25 1.39 3.57 6.17
N LEU A 26 0.93 2.31 6.17
CA LEU A 26 -0.07 1.84 7.11
C LEU A 26 0.44 1.98 8.54
N ASN A 27 -0.45 2.31 9.48
CA ASN A 27 -0.08 2.40 10.89
C ASN A 27 0.09 0.99 11.48
N LEU A 28 1.28 0.42 11.33
CA LEU A 28 1.60 -0.91 11.82
C LEU A 28 1.57 -0.98 13.35
N ALA A 29 1.92 0.10 14.03
CA ALA A 29 1.86 0.13 15.49
C ALA A 29 0.43 -0.08 15.99
N ALA A 30 -0.54 0.60 15.40
CA ALA A 30 -1.96 0.41 15.72
C ALA A 30 -2.41 -1.01 15.37
N TYR A 31 -2.02 -1.51 14.21
CA TYR A 31 -2.37 -2.87 13.80
C TYR A 31 -1.83 -3.92 14.76
N PHE A 32 -0.54 -3.85 15.12
CA PHE A 32 0.08 -4.81 16.03
C PHE A 32 -0.44 -4.72 17.46
N SER A 33 -0.96 -3.56 17.86
CA SER A 33 -1.62 -3.43 19.17
C SER A 33 -3.06 -3.97 19.18
N GLY A 34 -3.55 -4.43 18.03
CA GLY A 34 -4.89 -4.99 17.90
C GLY A 34 -5.98 -3.98 17.59
N ASP A 35 -5.61 -2.74 17.27
CA ASP A 35 -6.58 -1.67 16.98
C ASP A 35 -6.94 -1.62 15.50
N LYS A 36 -7.55 -2.69 15.00
CA LYS A 36 -8.02 -2.77 13.61
C LYS A 36 -9.05 -1.70 13.27
N PRO A 37 -10.01 -1.37 14.16
CA PRO A 37 -10.95 -0.27 13.87
C PRO A 37 -10.27 1.06 13.61
N TYR A 38 -9.20 1.38 14.32
CA TYR A 38 -8.41 2.58 14.06
C TYR A 38 -7.79 2.57 12.66
N VAL A 39 -7.17 1.44 12.29
CA VAL A 39 -6.57 1.26 10.97
C VAL A 39 -7.61 1.42 9.87
N GLN A 40 -8.75 0.77 10.03
CA GLN A 40 -9.86 0.85 9.07
C GLN A 40 -10.35 2.29 8.91
N ALA A 41 -10.56 2.99 10.02
CA ALA A 41 -11.05 4.37 10.01
C ALA A 41 -10.06 5.32 9.34
N GLU A 42 -8.78 5.18 9.63
CA GLU A 42 -7.73 5.99 9.02
C GLU A 42 -7.69 5.81 7.50
N LEU A 43 -7.71 4.56 7.04
CA LEU A 43 -7.70 4.25 5.62
C LEU A 43 -8.94 4.75 4.90
N THR A 44 -10.10 4.58 5.51
CA THR A 44 -11.37 5.06 4.95
C THR A 44 -11.36 6.58 4.81
N THR A 45 -10.91 7.29 5.82
CA THR A 45 -10.83 8.76 5.80
C THR A 45 -9.93 9.25 4.68
N LEU A 46 -8.75 8.64 4.51
CA LEU A 46 -7.81 9.03 3.46
C LEU A 46 -8.28 8.62 2.08
N SER A 47 -8.95 7.48 1.94
CA SER A 47 -9.54 7.05 0.68
C SER A 47 -10.63 8.02 0.22
N GLU A 48 -11.50 8.44 1.11
CA GLU A 48 -12.54 9.42 0.81
C GLU A 48 -11.95 10.77 0.40
N LEU A 49 -10.89 11.19 1.07
CA LEU A 49 -10.19 12.43 0.71
C LEU A 49 -9.60 12.33 -0.70
N ALA A 50 -8.94 11.23 -1.03
CA ALA A 50 -8.39 11.01 -2.36
C ALA A 50 -9.47 11.00 -3.43
N GLU A 51 -10.58 10.29 -3.20
CA GLU A 51 -11.73 10.25 -4.10
C GLU A 51 -12.29 11.64 -4.38
N LYS A 52 -12.43 12.45 -3.35
CA LYS A 52 -12.93 13.82 -3.46
C LYS A 52 -12.08 14.68 -4.41
N HIS A 53 -10.78 14.41 -4.47
CA HIS A 53 -9.84 15.12 -5.35
C HIS A 53 -9.52 14.34 -6.63
N GLN A 54 -10.22 13.24 -6.91
CA GLN A 54 -9.98 12.37 -8.06
C GLN A 54 -8.52 11.87 -8.11
N ALA A 55 -7.95 11.63 -6.94
CA ALA A 55 -6.58 11.16 -6.77
C ALA A 55 -6.56 9.67 -6.42
N ILE A 56 -5.38 9.07 -6.53
CA ILE A 56 -5.14 7.67 -6.23
C ILE A 56 -4.47 7.56 -4.86
N LEU A 57 -5.00 6.71 -3.99
CA LEU A 57 -4.38 6.37 -2.71
C LEU A 57 -3.69 5.01 -2.81
N LYS A 58 -2.42 4.96 -2.48
CA LYS A 58 -1.64 3.72 -2.35
C LYS A 58 -1.26 3.53 -0.89
N VAL A 59 -1.46 2.35 -0.38
CA VAL A 59 -1.15 2.01 1.01
C VAL A 59 0.01 1.04 1.04
N ILE A 60 1.07 1.41 1.75
CA ILE A 60 2.27 0.59 1.91
C ILE A 60 2.11 -0.26 3.15
N LEU A 61 2.14 -1.58 2.98
CA LEU A 61 2.00 -2.54 4.09
C LEU A 61 3.31 -2.77 4.83
N GLU A 62 4.45 -2.64 4.19
CA GLU A 62 5.78 -3.05 4.66
C GLU A 62 5.79 -4.54 4.99
N THR A 63 5.62 -5.34 3.96
CA THR A 63 5.41 -6.80 4.06
C THR A 63 6.57 -7.55 4.73
N ALA A 64 7.77 -6.94 4.81
CA ALA A 64 8.89 -7.52 5.52
C ALA A 64 8.59 -7.82 7.00
N TYR A 65 7.67 -7.09 7.59
CA TYR A 65 7.30 -7.23 9.01
C TYR A 65 6.05 -8.08 9.24
N LEU A 66 5.48 -8.65 8.18
CA LEU A 66 4.17 -9.29 8.23
C LEU A 66 4.24 -10.77 7.88
N SER A 67 3.43 -11.58 8.58
CA SER A 67 3.16 -12.95 8.18
C SER A 67 2.15 -12.96 7.03
N ASP A 68 2.01 -14.11 6.36
CA ASP A 68 1.03 -14.29 5.29
C ASP A 68 -0.39 -14.01 5.78
N LYS A 69 -0.71 -14.45 7.01
CA LYS A 69 -2.02 -14.18 7.61
C LYS A 69 -2.26 -12.68 7.78
N GLN A 70 -1.24 -11.96 8.22
CA GLN A 70 -1.33 -10.51 8.42
C GLN A 70 -1.44 -9.76 7.10
N VAL A 71 -0.71 -10.19 6.07
CA VAL A 71 -0.83 -9.62 4.72
C VAL A 71 -2.26 -9.80 4.21
N ARG A 72 -2.81 -10.99 4.34
CA ARG A 72 -4.18 -11.29 3.93
C ARG A 72 -5.19 -10.38 4.63
N GLU A 73 -5.08 -10.28 5.93
CA GLU A 73 -5.97 -9.48 6.77
C GLU A 73 -5.91 -8.00 6.41
N LEU A 74 -4.71 -7.46 6.22
CA LEU A 74 -4.52 -6.06 5.86
C LEU A 74 -4.98 -5.76 4.43
N CYS A 75 -4.83 -6.70 3.51
CA CYS A 75 -5.39 -6.56 2.17
C CYS A 75 -6.92 -6.46 2.22
N GLU A 76 -7.57 -7.26 3.04
CA GLU A 76 -9.02 -7.20 3.22
C GLU A 76 -9.46 -5.83 3.79
N ILE A 77 -8.74 -5.34 4.78
CA ILE A 77 -9.01 -4.01 5.37
C ILE A 77 -8.85 -2.91 4.33
N CYS A 78 -7.78 -2.96 3.54
CA CYS A 78 -7.54 -1.98 2.47
C CYS A 78 -8.65 -1.99 1.43
N ALA A 79 -9.09 -3.18 1.02
CA ALA A 79 -10.16 -3.32 0.03
C ALA A 79 -11.48 -2.73 0.55
N GLU A 80 -11.83 -3.01 1.79
CA GLU A 80 -13.05 -2.47 2.42
C GLU A 80 -12.99 -0.96 2.59
N ALA A 81 -11.79 -0.41 2.82
CA ALA A 81 -11.61 1.04 2.99
C ALA A 81 -11.61 1.82 1.67
N GLY A 82 -11.63 1.16 0.52
CA GLY A 82 -11.65 1.82 -0.77
C GLY A 82 -10.29 2.26 -1.31
N VAL A 83 -9.21 1.68 -0.83
CA VAL A 83 -7.84 1.97 -1.27
C VAL A 83 -7.67 1.55 -2.74
N HIS A 84 -6.95 2.34 -3.53
CA HIS A 84 -6.77 2.08 -4.96
C HIS A 84 -5.62 1.12 -5.25
N TYR A 85 -4.50 1.26 -4.52
CA TYR A 85 -3.33 0.39 -4.64
C TYR A 85 -2.88 -0.08 -3.27
N VAL A 86 -2.44 -1.33 -3.19
CA VAL A 86 -1.70 -1.84 -2.04
C VAL A 86 -0.27 -2.09 -2.49
N LYS A 87 0.68 -1.52 -1.77
CA LYS A 87 2.10 -1.56 -2.10
C LYS A 87 2.85 -2.39 -1.06
N THR A 88 3.82 -3.20 -1.51
CA THR A 88 4.54 -4.10 -0.62
C THR A 88 5.44 -3.37 0.38
N SER A 89 6.28 -2.44 -0.08
CA SER A 89 7.43 -1.98 0.70
C SER A 89 7.77 -0.51 0.46
N THR A 90 8.40 0.12 1.45
CA THR A 90 8.97 1.46 1.33
C THR A 90 10.31 1.47 0.59
N GLY A 91 11.04 0.36 0.66
CA GLY A 91 12.41 0.26 0.19
C GLY A 91 13.46 0.40 1.30
N PHE A 92 13.04 0.70 2.53
CA PHE A 92 13.93 0.91 3.66
C PHE A 92 13.99 -0.26 4.66
N ALA A 93 13.11 -1.24 4.52
CA ALA A 93 13.12 -2.42 5.38
C ALA A 93 14.22 -3.40 4.96
N SER A 94 14.48 -4.41 5.81
CA SER A 94 15.52 -5.41 5.59
C SER A 94 15.33 -6.22 4.31
N LYS A 95 14.10 -6.38 3.87
CA LYS A 95 13.77 -7.01 2.58
C LYS A 95 12.63 -6.27 1.91
N GLY A 96 12.59 -6.35 0.58
CA GLY A 96 11.57 -5.71 -0.22
C GLY A 96 10.50 -6.70 -0.69
N ALA A 97 10.05 -6.52 -1.92
CA ALA A 97 9.02 -7.37 -2.52
C ALA A 97 9.47 -8.81 -2.66
N GLU A 98 8.55 -9.74 -2.44
CA GLU A 98 8.73 -11.17 -2.65
C GLU A 98 7.61 -11.68 -3.56
N ILE A 99 7.95 -12.58 -4.47
CA ILE A 99 7.02 -13.13 -5.47
C ILE A 99 5.78 -13.76 -4.81
N GLU A 100 6.00 -14.59 -3.79
CA GLU A 100 4.90 -15.30 -3.13
C GLU A 100 3.97 -14.33 -2.39
N THR A 101 4.52 -13.24 -1.84
CA THR A 101 3.71 -12.21 -1.18
C THR A 101 2.83 -11.48 -2.20
N VAL A 102 3.38 -11.13 -3.37
CA VAL A 102 2.60 -10.48 -4.44
C VAL A 102 1.49 -11.40 -4.93
N ARG A 103 1.77 -12.69 -5.11
CA ARG A 103 0.75 -13.67 -5.47
C ARG A 103 -0.37 -13.71 -4.45
N LEU A 104 -0.02 -13.72 -3.17
CA LEU A 104 -0.99 -13.71 -2.07
C LEU A 104 -1.85 -12.45 -2.11
N MET A 105 -1.23 -11.30 -2.24
CA MET A 105 -1.95 -10.02 -2.33
C MET A 105 -2.92 -10.01 -3.50
N ARG A 106 -2.47 -10.46 -4.68
CA ARG A 106 -3.34 -10.52 -5.86
C ARG A 106 -4.52 -11.47 -5.67
N ALA A 107 -4.28 -12.61 -5.02
CA ALA A 107 -5.33 -13.59 -4.77
C ALA A 107 -6.41 -13.09 -3.80
N VAL A 108 -6.03 -12.29 -2.82
CA VAL A 108 -6.93 -11.77 -1.77
C VAL A 108 -7.66 -10.50 -2.22
N LEU A 109 -6.96 -9.60 -2.91
CA LEU A 109 -7.53 -8.32 -3.33
C LEU A 109 -8.50 -8.50 -4.50
N PRO A 110 -9.62 -7.77 -4.51
CA PRO A 110 -10.51 -7.77 -5.67
C PRO A 110 -9.81 -7.14 -6.88
N PRO A 111 -10.26 -7.47 -8.12
CA PRO A 111 -9.57 -7.01 -9.34
C PRO A 111 -9.42 -5.49 -9.48
N HIS A 112 -10.33 -4.72 -8.89
CA HIS A 112 -10.27 -3.25 -8.98
C HIS A 112 -9.26 -2.62 -8.03
N VAL A 113 -8.75 -3.36 -7.04
CA VAL A 113 -7.66 -2.91 -6.18
C VAL A 113 -6.36 -3.43 -6.75
N LYS A 114 -5.45 -2.53 -7.08
CA LYS A 114 -4.21 -2.87 -7.77
C LYS A 114 -3.06 -3.13 -6.80
N VAL A 115 -2.05 -3.83 -7.27
CA VAL A 115 -0.88 -4.22 -6.48
C VAL A 115 0.37 -3.54 -7.05
N LYS A 116 1.14 -2.89 -6.18
CA LYS A 116 2.45 -2.35 -6.54
C LYS A 116 3.53 -3.11 -5.78
N ALA A 117 4.44 -3.74 -6.53
CA ALA A 117 5.60 -4.41 -5.98
C ALA A 117 6.78 -3.44 -5.96
N SER A 118 7.44 -3.31 -4.83
CA SER A 118 8.56 -2.39 -4.67
C SER A 118 9.54 -2.89 -3.62
N GLY A 119 10.75 -2.34 -3.68
CA GLY A 119 11.84 -2.72 -2.79
C GLY A 119 12.66 -3.88 -3.36
N GLY A 120 13.92 -3.61 -3.67
CA GLY A 120 14.87 -4.62 -4.12
C GLY A 120 14.72 -5.08 -5.57
N ILE A 121 13.84 -4.48 -6.36
CA ILE A 121 13.65 -4.84 -7.76
C ILE A 121 14.65 -4.04 -8.59
N ARG A 122 15.67 -4.72 -9.14
CA ARG A 122 16.82 -4.07 -9.79
C ARG A 122 17.07 -4.53 -11.22
N THR A 123 16.34 -5.51 -11.71
CA THR A 123 16.51 -6.05 -13.06
C THR A 123 15.18 -6.14 -13.77
N ALA A 124 15.22 -6.09 -15.09
CA ALA A 124 14.02 -6.27 -15.91
C ALA A 124 13.41 -7.67 -15.71
N GLU A 125 14.24 -8.69 -15.55
CA GLU A 125 13.77 -10.06 -15.30
C GLU A 125 12.98 -10.15 -14.00
N ALA A 126 13.50 -9.54 -12.92
CA ALA A 126 12.81 -9.51 -11.64
C ALA A 126 11.48 -8.74 -11.76
N ALA A 127 11.49 -7.59 -12.44
CA ALA A 127 10.26 -6.81 -12.67
C ALA A 127 9.20 -7.64 -13.40
N TRP A 128 9.57 -8.35 -14.46
CA TRP A 128 8.66 -9.23 -15.19
C TRP A 128 8.09 -10.34 -14.31
N ALA A 129 8.92 -10.94 -13.45
CA ALA A 129 8.49 -11.98 -12.53
C ALA A 129 7.40 -11.45 -11.57
N PHE A 130 7.53 -10.22 -11.10
CA PHE A 130 6.51 -9.59 -10.25
C PHE A 130 5.23 -9.28 -11.01
N ILE A 131 5.32 -8.85 -12.26
CA ILE A 131 4.14 -8.62 -13.09
C ILE A 131 3.42 -9.95 -13.34
N GLU A 132 4.12 -11.01 -13.64
CA GLU A 132 3.54 -12.34 -13.82
C GLU A 132 2.90 -12.86 -12.52
N ALA A 133 3.44 -12.47 -11.37
CA ALA A 133 2.88 -12.81 -10.07
C ALA A 133 1.58 -12.05 -9.74
N GLY A 134 1.28 -10.97 -10.48
CA GLY A 134 0.05 -10.21 -10.33
C GLY A 134 0.23 -8.73 -9.98
N ALA A 135 1.45 -8.21 -10.00
CA ALA A 135 1.67 -6.80 -9.79
C ALA A 135 1.21 -5.98 -11.00
N ASP A 136 0.52 -4.89 -10.74
CA ASP A 136 0.08 -3.93 -11.76
C ASP A 136 1.13 -2.86 -12.01
N ARG A 137 1.92 -2.53 -11.00
CA ARG A 137 3.01 -1.56 -11.05
C ARG A 137 4.24 -2.09 -10.35
N ILE A 138 5.39 -1.62 -10.81
CA ILE A 138 6.69 -1.89 -10.21
C ILE A 138 7.30 -0.58 -9.74
N GLY A 139 7.82 -0.57 -8.50
CA GLY A 139 8.62 0.52 -7.98
C GLY A 139 10.08 0.13 -7.94
N THR A 140 10.93 0.92 -8.57
CA THR A 140 12.38 0.69 -8.59
C THR A 140 13.11 2.03 -8.55
N SER A 141 14.28 2.03 -7.91
CA SER A 141 15.21 3.16 -7.94
C SER A 141 16.27 3.03 -9.02
N THR A 142 16.24 1.92 -9.76
CA THR A 142 17.22 1.58 -10.80
C THR A 142 16.54 1.61 -12.17
N ALA A 143 17.21 2.16 -13.18
CA ALA A 143 16.72 2.07 -14.55
C ALA A 143 16.78 0.61 -15.01
N LEU A 144 15.72 0.12 -15.60
CA LEU A 144 15.59 -1.26 -16.05
C LEU A 144 15.79 -1.40 -17.56
#